data_8bbec38e5b670b7bf4719db03208fa4b
#
_entry.id   8bbec38e5b670b7bf4719db03208fa4b
#
_cell.length_a   1.000
_cell.length_b   1.000
_cell.length_c   1.000
_cell.angle_alpha   90.00
_cell.angle_beta   90.00
_cell.angle_gamma   90.00
#
_symmetry.space_group_name_H-M   'P 1'
#
loop_
_entity.id
_entity.type
_entity.pdbx_description
1 polymer ?
#
loop_
_entity_poly.entity_id
_entity_poly.type
_entity_poly.pdbx_seq_one_letter_code
_entity_poly.pdbx_strand_id
1 'polypeptide(L)'
;MTNWLNAGNYSGTDDQNQSSMLYYENRLDSWLANHPNYYLDYKVTPIYQKDELIPRQIELQYVGIDENGKLLEIKLGGSKEKVDQYSVTHVILDNVSANAEINYLDGTAKNTVENKEEKAKKEAEGKEAAEKKAKEEQEKARQAAQEKEDSQESNSPSTNSGGYFRDRKGRWHRPNGKFASKKEIREAGLQW
;
A
#
# COMPACT_ATOMS: atom_id res chain seq x y z
N MET A 1 23.99 12.97 -15.92
CA MET A 1 24.30 11.68 -16.55
C MET A 1 23.20 10.72 -16.17
N THR A 2 22.29 10.47 -17.09
CA THR A 2 21.15 9.56 -16.86
C THR A 2 21.73 8.14 -16.77
N ASN A 3 21.47 7.49 -15.66
CA ASN A 3 22.05 6.19 -15.35
C ASN A 3 21.34 5.10 -16.18
N TRP A 4 21.85 4.80 -17.35
CA TRP A 4 21.38 3.75 -18.27
C TRP A 4 21.47 2.34 -17.67
N LEU A 5 22.20 2.21 -16.56
CA LEU A 5 22.54 0.95 -15.92
C LEU A 5 21.39 0.29 -15.13
N ASN A 6 20.23 0.94 -15.05
CA ASN A 6 19.08 0.37 -14.34
C ASN A 6 17.98 -0.18 -15.27
N ALA A 7 18.18 -0.16 -16.59
CA ALA A 7 17.30 -0.89 -17.50
C ALA A 7 17.54 -2.39 -17.29
N GLY A 8 16.83 -2.98 -16.34
CA GLY A 8 16.89 -4.41 -16.09
C GLY A 8 17.30 -4.88 -14.71
N ASN A 9 17.45 -4.00 -13.71
CA ASN A 9 17.54 -4.44 -12.32
C ASN A 9 16.15 -4.84 -11.80
N TYR A 10 15.60 -5.89 -12.38
CA TYR A 10 14.42 -6.56 -11.86
C TYR A 10 14.89 -7.74 -11.00
N SER A 11 14.65 -7.68 -9.69
CA SER A 11 14.76 -8.82 -8.78
C SER A 11 13.56 -9.74 -8.99
N GLY A 12 13.50 -10.39 -10.15
CA GLY A 12 12.51 -11.39 -10.50
C GLY A 12 13.15 -12.77 -10.63
N THR A 13 12.36 -13.80 -10.66
CA THR A 13 12.76 -15.20 -10.86
C THR A 13 13.78 -15.35 -12.00
N ASP A 14 14.56 -16.42 -12.02
CA ASP A 14 15.66 -16.70 -12.97
C ASP A 14 15.34 -16.39 -14.44
N ASP A 15 14.08 -16.60 -14.87
CA ASP A 15 13.62 -16.31 -16.24
C ASP A 15 13.59 -14.80 -16.57
N GLN A 16 13.43 -13.93 -15.58
CA GLN A 16 13.42 -12.47 -15.79
C GLN A 16 14.83 -11.88 -15.82
N ASN A 17 15.78 -12.48 -15.12
CA ASN A 17 17.20 -12.09 -15.20
C ASN A 17 17.80 -12.36 -16.56
N GLN A 18 17.32 -13.35 -17.32
CA GLN A 18 17.80 -13.71 -18.66
C GLN A 18 17.46 -12.67 -19.76
N SER A 19 16.70 -11.64 -19.42
CA SER A 19 16.33 -10.55 -20.36
C SER A 19 16.93 -9.20 -20.00
N SER A 20 17.86 -9.14 -19.03
CA SER A 20 18.53 -7.89 -18.65
C SER A 20 19.82 -7.68 -19.45
N MET A 21 20.19 -6.43 -19.71
CA MET A 21 21.46 -6.09 -20.35
C MET A 21 22.65 -6.68 -19.59
N LEU A 22 22.65 -6.60 -18.27
CA LEU A 22 23.70 -7.14 -17.40
C LEU A 22 23.85 -8.66 -17.54
N TYR A 23 22.75 -9.40 -17.77
CA TYR A 23 22.79 -10.83 -18.03
C TYR A 23 23.66 -11.15 -19.27
N TYR A 24 23.43 -10.42 -20.37
CA TYR A 24 24.17 -10.62 -21.61
C TYR A 24 25.63 -10.18 -21.47
N GLU A 25 25.88 -9.03 -20.87
CA GLU A 25 27.24 -8.51 -20.65
C GLU A 25 28.09 -9.47 -19.81
N ASN A 26 27.59 -9.97 -18.68
CA ASN A 26 28.30 -10.95 -17.85
C ASN A 26 28.62 -12.25 -18.59
N ARG A 27 27.72 -12.69 -19.46
CA ARG A 27 27.94 -13.92 -20.22
C ARG A 27 28.89 -13.72 -21.39
N LEU A 28 28.87 -12.56 -22.03
CA LEU A 28 29.86 -12.17 -23.04
C LEU A 28 31.27 -12.06 -22.44
N ASP A 29 31.39 -11.47 -21.25
CA ASP A 29 32.65 -11.42 -20.49
C ASP A 29 33.16 -12.84 -20.20
N SER A 30 32.27 -13.71 -19.70
CA SER A 30 32.63 -15.12 -19.44
C SER A 30 33.02 -15.86 -20.74
N TRP A 31 32.35 -15.56 -21.86
CA TRP A 31 32.67 -16.14 -23.16
C TRP A 31 34.09 -15.72 -23.60
N LEU A 32 34.45 -14.41 -23.49
CA LEU A 32 35.77 -13.90 -23.80
C LEU A 32 36.85 -14.52 -22.89
N ALA A 33 36.57 -14.63 -21.59
CA ALA A 33 37.52 -15.26 -20.65
C ALA A 33 37.82 -16.71 -20.99
N ASN A 34 36.89 -17.44 -21.57
CA ASN A 34 37.09 -18.83 -22.03
C ASN A 34 37.72 -18.95 -23.43
N HIS A 35 37.84 -17.84 -24.15
CA HIS A 35 38.38 -17.81 -25.52
C HIS A 35 39.45 -16.72 -25.66
N PRO A 36 40.64 -16.85 -25.01
CA PRO A 36 41.58 -15.77 -24.86
C PRO A 36 42.22 -15.27 -26.19
N ASN A 37 42.10 -16.04 -27.25
CA ASN A 37 42.61 -15.70 -28.61
C ASN A 37 41.49 -15.20 -29.55
N TYR A 38 40.25 -15.08 -29.04
CA TYR A 38 39.12 -14.64 -29.86
C TYR A 38 38.78 -13.20 -29.56
N TYR A 39 38.03 -12.61 -30.45
CA TYR A 39 37.51 -11.24 -30.32
C TYR A 39 35.99 -11.27 -30.26
N LEU A 40 35.45 -10.22 -29.73
CA LEU A 40 34.02 -9.98 -29.67
C LEU A 40 33.71 -8.67 -30.39
N ASP A 41 32.86 -8.71 -31.42
CA ASP A 41 32.21 -7.52 -31.93
C ASP A 41 30.87 -7.36 -31.18
N TYR A 42 30.75 -6.27 -30.42
CA TYR A 42 29.60 -5.98 -29.58
C TYR A 42 29.11 -4.55 -29.82
N LYS A 43 27.83 -4.46 -30.20
CA LYS A 43 27.18 -3.19 -30.51
C LYS A 43 25.91 -3.02 -29.69
N VAL A 44 25.73 -1.84 -29.11
CA VAL A 44 24.53 -1.42 -28.40
C VAL A 44 23.86 -0.30 -29.17
N THR A 45 22.59 -0.48 -29.54
CA THR A 45 21.82 0.50 -30.30
C THR A 45 20.58 0.88 -29.51
N PRO A 46 20.42 2.13 -29.06
CA PRO A 46 19.20 2.62 -28.44
C PRO A 46 18.12 2.82 -29.50
N ILE A 47 16.89 2.37 -29.21
CA ILE A 47 15.72 2.49 -30.10
C ILE A 47 14.76 3.50 -29.48
N TYR A 48 14.66 4.65 -30.12
CA TYR A 48 13.73 5.73 -29.75
C TYR A 48 12.45 5.65 -30.54
N GLN A 49 11.37 6.19 -29.97
CA GLN A 49 10.11 6.35 -30.69
C GLN A 49 9.83 7.85 -30.89
N LYS A 50 9.79 8.31 -32.14
CA LYS A 50 9.57 9.71 -32.51
C LYS A 50 10.57 10.67 -31.82
N ASP A 51 10.07 11.68 -31.14
CA ASP A 51 10.84 12.76 -30.48
C ASP A 51 11.15 12.44 -29.00
N GLU A 52 11.11 11.18 -28.60
CA GLU A 52 11.40 10.78 -27.22
C GLU A 52 12.88 10.97 -26.90
N LEU A 53 13.17 11.45 -25.68
CA LEU A 53 14.51 11.66 -25.17
C LEU A 53 15.12 10.40 -24.56
N ILE A 54 14.28 9.46 -24.17
CA ILE A 54 14.68 8.17 -23.59
C ILE A 54 14.29 7.05 -24.57
N PRO A 55 15.21 6.14 -24.89
CA PRO A 55 14.87 5.00 -25.76
C PRO A 55 13.88 4.07 -25.07
N ARG A 56 12.94 3.54 -25.83
CA ARG A 56 12.00 2.53 -25.35
C ARG A 56 12.61 1.16 -25.29
N GLN A 57 13.58 0.88 -26.16
CA GLN A 57 14.26 -0.39 -26.24
C GLN A 57 15.75 -0.20 -26.51
N ILE A 58 16.50 -1.23 -26.24
CA ILE A 58 17.93 -1.33 -26.51
C ILE A 58 18.14 -2.60 -27.32
N GLU A 59 18.76 -2.49 -28.47
CA GLU A 59 19.22 -3.64 -29.23
C GLU A 59 20.68 -3.92 -28.90
N LEU A 60 20.96 -5.15 -28.51
CA LEU A 60 22.31 -5.70 -28.39
C LEU A 60 22.59 -6.55 -29.63
N GLN A 61 23.73 -6.34 -30.26
CA GLN A 61 24.23 -7.17 -31.37
C GLN A 61 25.60 -7.67 -30.99
N TYR A 62 25.85 -8.96 -31.14
CA TYR A 62 27.16 -9.52 -30.85
C TYR A 62 27.48 -10.74 -31.71
N VAL A 63 28.78 -10.88 -32.00
CA VAL A 63 29.35 -12.02 -32.74
C VAL A 63 30.78 -12.26 -32.29
N GLY A 64 31.14 -13.52 -32.15
CA GLY A 64 32.52 -13.89 -31.89
C GLY A 64 33.35 -13.89 -33.18
N ILE A 65 34.64 -13.67 -33.05
CA ILE A 65 35.62 -13.69 -34.14
C ILE A 65 36.78 -14.56 -33.68
N ASP A 66 37.08 -15.64 -34.39
CA ASP A 66 38.23 -16.48 -34.07
C ASP A 66 39.57 -15.86 -34.50
N GLU A 67 40.68 -16.50 -34.17
CA GLU A 67 42.03 -16.04 -34.50
C GLU A 67 42.31 -15.90 -35.99
N ASN A 68 41.48 -16.54 -36.86
CA ASN A 68 41.58 -16.49 -38.32
C ASN A 68 40.62 -15.45 -38.92
N GLY A 69 39.87 -14.73 -38.10
CA GLY A 69 38.86 -13.78 -38.55
C GLY A 69 37.51 -14.35 -38.94
N LYS A 70 37.27 -15.63 -38.63
CA LYS A 70 35.97 -16.29 -38.92
C LYS A 70 34.93 -15.89 -37.86
N LEU A 71 33.72 -15.54 -38.33
CA LEU A 71 32.60 -15.20 -37.47
C LEU A 71 32.06 -16.47 -36.77
N LEU A 72 31.80 -16.33 -35.48
CA LEU A 72 31.30 -17.41 -34.62
C LEU A 72 30.00 -16.96 -33.96
N GLU A 73 29.00 -17.79 -34.14
CA GLU A 73 27.74 -17.60 -33.40
C GLU A 73 27.97 -17.78 -31.89
N ILE A 74 27.49 -16.83 -31.10
CA ILE A 74 27.49 -16.91 -29.63
C ILE A 74 26.08 -17.11 -29.14
N LYS A 75 25.82 -18.21 -28.42
CA LYS A 75 24.56 -18.50 -27.73
C LYS A 75 24.74 -18.40 -26.23
N LEU A 76 24.07 -17.44 -25.63
CA LEU A 76 24.14 -17.19 -24.17
C LEU A 76 22.96 -17.81 -23.43
N GLY A 77 21.95 -18.32 -24.15
CA GLY A 77 20.77 -18.99 -23.59
C GLY A 77 19.64 -18.01 -23.18
N GLY A 78 19.69 -16.76 -23.64
CA GLY A 78 18.61 -15.82 -23.44
C GLY A 78 17.41 -16.08 -24.37
N SER A 79 16.21 -15.93 -23.85
CA SER A 79 14.97 -16.22 -24.58
C SER A 79 14.69 -15.26 -25.76
N LYS A 80 15.35 -14.10 -25.77
CA LYS A 80 15.18 -13.05 -26.79
C LYS A 80 16.23 -13.08 -27.90
N GLU A 81 17.17 -14.04 -27.88
CA GLU A 81 18.23 -14.17 -28.87
C GLU A 81 17.67 -14.58 -30.26
N LYS A 82 18.10 -13.85 -31.26
CA LYS A 82 17.85 -14.18 -32.69
C LYS A 82 19.15 -14.07 -33.44
N VAL A 83 19.53 -15.11 -34.14
CA VAL A 83 20.77 -15.16 -34.93
C VAL A 83 20.42 -14.92 -36.39
N ASP A 84 21.20 -14.03 -37.03
CA ASP A 84 21.05 -13.76 -38.46
C ASP A 84 21.94 -14.68 -39.32
N GLN A 85 21.88 -14.51 -40.66
CA GLN A 85 22.63 -15.29 -41.63
C GLN A 85 24.16 -15.08 -41.56
N TYR A 86 24.62 -14.07 -40.84
CA TYR A 86 26.05 -13.76 -40.65
C TYR A 86 26.56 -14.19 -39.29
N SER A 87 25.82 -15.01 -38.58
CA SER A 87 26.11 -15.47 -37.20
C SER A 87 26.09 -14.36 -36.14
N VAL A 88 25.51 -13.18 -36.45
CA VAL A 88 25.33 -12.12 -35.49
C VAL A 88 24.08 -12.40 -34.66
N THR A 89 24.23 -12.38 -33.37
CA THR A 89 23.10 -12.51 -32.43
C THR A 89 22.52 -11.13 -32.13
N HIS A 90 21.21 -11.00 -32.23
CA HIS A 90 20.42 -9.83 -31.96
C HIS A 90 19.53 -10.06 -30.75
N VAL A 91 19.50 -9.12 -29.82
CA VAL A 91 18.64 -9.14 -28.62
C VAL A 91 17.99 -7.78 -28.45
N ILE A 92 16.66 -7.73 -28.38
CA ILE A 92 15.93 -6.49 -28.12
C ILE A 92 15.41 -6.53 -26.67
N LEU A 93 15.84 -5.56 -25.88
CA LEU A 93 15.49 -5.39 -24.49
C LEU A 93 14.57 -4.17 -24.32
N ASP A 94 13.47 -4.32 -23.59
CA ASP A 94 12.59 -3.21 -23.26
C ASP A 94 13.19 -2.37 -22.13
N ASN A 95 13.22 -1.05 -22.31
CA ASN A 95 13.68 -0.12 -21.28
C ASN A 95 12.52 0.25 -20.36
N VAL A 96 12.15 -0.66 -19.46
CA VAL A 96 11.06 -0.51 -18.51
C VAL A 96 11.57 -0.65 -17.08
N SER A 97 10.86 -0.06 -16.13
CA SER A 97 11.13 -0.20 -14.70
C SER A 97 9.91 -0.76 -13.99
N ALA A 98 10.12 -1.75 -13.12
CA ALA A 98 9.05 -2.29 -12.29
C ALA A 98 8.62 -1.31 -11.18
N ASN A 99 9.54 -0.42 -10.79
CA ASN A 99 9.40 0.46 -9.62
C ASN A 99 9.28 1.94 -10.00
N ALA A 100 9.22 2.25 -11.30
CA ALA A 100 9.06 3.62 -11.75
C ALA A 100 8.25 3.69 -13.06
N GLU A 101 7.41 4.70 -13.16
CA GLU A 101 6.76 5.11 -14.39
C GLU A 101 7.67 6.10 -15.11
N ILE A 102 8.15 5.70 -16.29
CA ILE A 102 9.11 6.49 -17.08
C ILE A 102 8.35 7.33 -18.10
N ASN A 103 8.59 8.63 -18.09
CA ASN A 103 8.16 9.51 -19.18
C ASN A 103 9.28 9.56 -20.23
N TYR A 104 9.09 8.85 -21.33
CA TYR A 104 10.10 8.75 -22.38
C TYR A 104 10.28 10.04 -23.17
N LEU A 105 9.32 10.96 -23.13
CA LEU A 105 9.38 12.25 -23.84
C LEU A 105 10.39 13.22 -23.22
N ASP A 106 10.44 13.30 -21.88
CA ASP A 106 11.25 14.29 -21.17
C ASP A 106 12.31 13.66 -20.26
N GLY A 107 12.33 12.34 -20.12
CA GLY A 107 13.29 11.62 -19.30
C GLY A 107 13.01 11.66 -17.81
N THR A 108 11.85 12.15 -17.39
CA THR A 108 11.46 12.11 -15.98
C THR A 108 10.98 10.71 -15.58
N ALA A 109 11.15 10.36 -14.31
CA ALA A 109 10.66 9.10 -13.77
C ALA A 109 9.97 9.34 -12.43
N LYS A 110 8.81 8.70 -12.25
CA LYS A 110 8.04 8.74 -11.01
C LYS A 110 8.14 7.41 -10.29
N ASN A 111 8.67 7.41 -9.08
CA ASN A 111 8.77 6.20 -8.26
C ASN A 111 7.36 5.70 -7.89
N THR A 112 7.08 4.43 -8.23
CA THR A 112 5.79 3.79 -7.94
C THR A 112 5.77 3.05 -6.60
N VAL A 113 6.94 2.76 -6.02
CA VAL A 113 7.06 2.10 -4.72
C VAL A 113 6.71 3.07 -3.59
N GLU A 114 7.25 4.29 -3.62
CA GLU A 114 6.93 5.34 -2.63
C GLU A 114 5.44 5.66 -2.60
N ASN A 115 4.80 5.73 -3.78
CA ASN A 115 3.35 5.95 -3.87
C ASN A 115 2.52 4.79 -3.27
N LYS A 116 3.02 3.56 -3.31
CA LYS A 116 2.33 2.41 -2.68
C LYS A 116 2.44 2.46 -1.16
N GLU A 117 3.61 2.80 -0.63
CA GLU A 117 3.85 2.93 0.82
C GLU A 117 3.06 4.11 1.40
N GLU A 118 3.09 5.25 0.73
CA GLU A 118 2.32 6.44 1.15
C GLU A 118 0.81 6.18 1.12
N LYS A 119 0.33 5.48 0.08
CA LYS A 119 -1.07 5.09 -0.02
C LYS A 119 -1.47 4.09 1.06
N ALA A 120 -0.64 3.08 1.34
CA ALA A 120 -0.86 2.12 2.41
C ALA A 120 -0.87 2.80 3.79
N LYS A 121 0.01 3.78 4.01
CA LYS A 121 0.07 4.57 5.23
C LYS A 121 -1.18 5.43 5.42
N LYS A 122 -1.65 6.11 4.38
CA LYS A 122 -2.90 6.90 4.40
C LYS A 122 -4.14 6.03 4.64
N GLU A 123 -4.18 4.82 4.06
CA GLU A 123 -5.27 3.87 4.32
C GLU A 123 -5.25 3.33 5.76
N ALA A 124 -4.07 3.08 6.31
CA ALA A 124 -3.92 2.65 7.71
C ALA A 124 -4.33 3.77 8.70
N GLU A 125 -3.87 5.00 8.49
CA GLU A 125 -4.25 6.17 9.29
C GLU A 125 -5.76 6.47 9.20
N GLY A 126 -6.36 6.29 8.02
CA GLY A 126 -7.80 6.44 7.81
C GLY A 126 -8.64 5.39 8.57
N LYS A 127 -8.17 4.15 8.62
CA LYS A 127 -8.83 3.07 9.39
C LYS A 127 -8.71 3.29 10.89
N GLU A 128 -7.55 3.69 11.37
CA GLU A 128 -7.32 3.97 12.79
C GLU A 128 -8.17 5.16 13.28
N ALA A 129 -8.28 6.23 12.47
CA ALA A 129 -9.13 7.38 12.77
C ALA A 129 -10.62 7.02 12.80
N ALA A 130 -11.08 6.13 11.89
CA ALA A 130 -12.45 5.66 11.86
C ALA A 130 -12.78 4.77 13.07
N GLU A 131 -11.86 3.89 13.47
CA GLU A 131 -12.03 3.02 14.64
C GLU A 131 -12.05 3.81 15.94
N LYS A 132 -11.22 4.86 16.05
CA LYS A 132 -11.21 5.75 17.20
C LYS A 132 -12.52 6.53 17.35
N LYS A 133 -13.06 7.03 16.23
CA LYS A 133 -14.38 7.70 16.23
C LYS A 133 -15.51 6.74 16.62
N ALA A 134 -15.51 5.53 16.12
CA ALA A 134 -16.51 4.52 16.46
C ALA A 134 -16.46 4.14 17.94
N LYS A 135 -15.26 4.02 18.53
CA LYS A 135 -15.09 3.76 19.97
C LYS A 135 -15.58 4.92 20.83
N GLU A 136 -15.27 6.18 20.46
CA GLU A 136 -15.77 7.36 21.18
C GLU A 136 -17.30 7.49 21.11
N GLU A 137 -17.91 7.17 19.99
CA GLU A 137 -19.36 7.21 19.81
C GLU A 137 -20.05 6.11 20.63
N GLN A 138 -19.44 4.91 20.69
CA GLN A 138 -19.93 3.81 21.50
C GLN A 138 -19.78 4.06 23.00
N GLU A 139 -18.71 4.72 23.44
CA GLU A 139 -18.50 5.15 24.82
C GLU A 139 -19.54 6.20 25.24
N LYS A 140 -19.79 7.21 24.40
CA LYS A 140 -20.83 8.22 24.64
C LYS A 140 -22.25 7.62 24.70
N ALA A 141 -22.53 6.64 23.83
CA ALA A 141 -23.82 5.93 23.85
C ALA A 141 -23.96 5.10 25.14
N ARG A 142 -22.88 4.51 25.64
CA ARG A 142 -22.87 3.72 26.88
C ARG A 142 -23.05 4.61 28.12
N GLN A 143 -22.38 5.77 28.15
CA GLN A 143 -22.57 6.76 29.24
C GLN A 143 -23.98 7.33 29.26
N ALA A 144 -24.57 7.63 28.09
CA ALA A 144 -25.96 8.09 28.00
C ALA A 144 -27.00 7.01 28.39
N ALA A 145 -26.67 5.74 28.19
CA ALA A 145 -27.52 4.63 28.65
C ALA A 145 -27.42 4.43 30.18
N GLN A 146 -26.23 4.56 30.75
CA GLN A 146 -26.01 4.48 32.20
C GLN A 146 -26.69 5.64 32.95
N GLU A 147 -26.64 6.88 32.41
CA GLU A 147 -27.37 8.02 33.02
C GLU A 147 -28.89 7.83 32.98
N LYS A 148 -29.42 7.05 32.04
CA LYS A 148 -30.86 6.72 31.98
C LYS A 148 -31.24 5.62 32.98
N GLU A 149 -30.39 4.63 33.22
CA GLU A 149 -30.61 3.59 34.22
C GLU A 149 -30.53 4.16 35.64
N ASP A 150 -29.52 4.98 35.95
CA ASP A 150 -29.40 5.67 37.25
C ASP A 150 -30.59 6.60 37.52
N SER A 151 -31.19 7.17 36.48
CA SER A 151 -32.39 8.01 36.59
C SER A 151 -33.68 7.20 36.84
N GLN A 152 -33.72 5.93 36.53
CA GLN A 152 -34.88 5.03 36.78
C GLN A 152 -34.81 4.33 38.14
N GLU A 153 -33.65 4.03 38.65
CA GLU A 153 -33.49 3.32 39.93
C GLU A 153 -33.73 4.21 41.17
N SER A 154 -33.69 5.55 41.02
CA SER A 154 -33.98 6.49 42.09
C SER A 154 -35.44 6.93 42.24
N ASN A 155 -36.38 6.30 41.52
CA ASN A 155 -37.77 6.71 41.51
C ASN A 155 -38.73 5.75 42.25
N SER A 156 -38.23 4.95 43.18
CA SER A 156 -39.14 4.24 44.13
C SER A 156 -39.52 5.18 45.26
N PRO A 157 -40.78 5.58 45.37
CA PRO A 157 -41.23 6.38 46.46
C PRO A 157 -41.20 5.56 47.74
N SER A 158 -40.51 6.07 48.77
CA SER A 158 -40.63 5.52 50.14
C SER A 158 -42.06 5.68 50.62
N THR A 159 -42.85 4.64 50.50
CA THR A 159 -44.25 4.62 51.02
C THR A 159 -44.25 4.33 52.52
N ASN A 160 -44.65 5.33 53.28
CA ASN A 160 -44.96 5.16 54.71
C ASN A 160 -46.43 4.67 54.88
N SER A 161 -46.75 4.13 56.07
CA SER A 161 -48.04 3.61 56.42
C SER A 161 -49.19 4.58 55.99
N GLY A 162 -50.12 4.08 55.15
CA GLY A 162 -51.24 4.85 54.69
C GLY A 162 -51.17 5.31 53.23
N GLY A 163 -50.09 4.91 52.47
CA GLY A 163 -49.97 5.20 51.04
C GLY A 163 -49.53 6.59 50.67
N TYR A 164 -49.21 7.45 51.66
CA TYR A 164 -48.60 8.76 51.42
C TYR A 164 -47.13 8.61 51.11
N PHE A 165 -46.59 9.46 50.19
CA PHE A 165 -45.18 9.45 49.86
C PHE A 165 -44.60 10.89 49.76
N ARG A 166 -43.29 11.04 49.97
CA ARG A 166 -42.58 12.32 49.85
C ARG A 166 -41.88 12.40 48.48
N ASP A 167 -42.01 13.56 47.82
CA ASP A 167 -41.25 13.85 46.62
C ASP A 167 -39.81 14.31 47.02
N ARG A 168 -38.92 14.44 46.00
CA ARG A 168 -37.53 14.89 46.19
C ARG A 168 -37.37 16.31 46.81
N LYS A 169 -38.47 17.09 46.78
CA LYS A 169 -38.52 18.40 47.38
C LYS A 169 -39.07 18.39 48.82
N GLY A 170 -39.28 17.17 49.35
CA GLY A 170 -39.77 16.97 50.69
C GLY A 170 -41.28 17.17 50.86
N ARG A 171 -42.03 17.31 49.77
CA ARG A 171 -43.49 17.55 49.80
C ARG A 171 -44.27 16.25 49.86
N TRP A 172 -45.31 16.20 50.66
CA TRP A 172 -46.14 15.04 50.82
C TRP A 172 -47.21 14.95 49.73
N HIS A 173 -47.40 13.73 49.21
CA HIS A 173 -48.39 13.36 48.22
C HIS A 173 -49.28 12.25 48.71
N ARG A 174 -50.57 12.30 48.31
CA ARG A 174 -51.54 11.22 48.50
C ARG A 174 -51.27 10.05 47.54
N PRO A 175 -51.84 8.86 47.80
CA PRO A 175 -51.70 7.72 46.88
C PRO A 175 -52.11 8.00 45.41
N ASN A 176 -52.96 8.98 45.21
CA ASN A 176 -53.42 9.40 43.87
C ASN A 176 -52.50 10.47 43.22
N GLY A 177 -51.31 10.73 43.78
CA GLY A 177 -50.34 11.67 43.25
C GLY A 177 -50.62 13.17 43.55
N LYS A 178 -51.73 13.55 44.12
CA LYS A 178 -52.05 14.94 44.49
C LYS A 178 -51.33 15.30 45.79
N PHE A 179 -51.04 16.60 45.99
CA PHE A 179 -50.44 17.08 47.23
C PHE A 179 -51.33 16.84 48.45
N ALA A 180 -50.72 16.36 49.50
CA ALA A 180 -51.37 16.20 50.81
C ALA A 180 -51.22 17.46 51.67
N SER A 181 -52.25 17.78 52.45
CA SER A 181 -52.16 18.91 53.37
C SER A 181 -51.49 18.50 54.68
N LYS A 182 -50.98 19.52 55.44
CA LYS A 182 -50.39 19.30 56.77
C LYS A 182 -51.33 18.60 57.75
N LYS A 183 -52.64 18.90 57.64
CA LYS A 183 -53.66 18.29 58.48
C LYS A 183 -53.76 16.80 58.18
N GLU A 184 -53.87 16.40 56.93
CA GLU A 184 -53.96 15.02 56.50
C GLU A 184 -52.75 14.17 56.89
N ILE A 185 -51.55 14.74 56.76
CA ILE A 185 -50.29 14.08 57.12
C ILE A 185 -50.20 13.83 58.64
N ARG A 186 -50.67 14.79 59.43
CA ARG A 186 -50.72 14.67 60.89
C ARG A 186 -51.78 13.65 61.34
N GLU A 187 -52.94 13.63 60.69
CA GLU A 187 -54.02 12.66 60.94
C GLU A 187 -53.56 11.22 60.54
N ALA A 188 -52.73 11.10 59.56
CA ALA A 188 -52.14 9.84 59.17
C ALA A 188 -50.96 9.38 60.07
N GLY A 189 -50.66 10.14 61.13
CA GLY A 189 -49.56 9.83 62.07
C GLY A 189 -48.17 10.05 61.56
N LEU A 190 -48.04 10.83 60.47
CA LEU A 190 -46.77 11.09 59.77
C LEU A 190 -46.25 12.49 60.18
N GLN A 191 -44.90 12.63 60.20
CA GLN A 191 -44.27 13.93 60.48
C GLN A 191 -44.15 14.74 59.17
N TRP A 192 -44.56 16.02 59.28
CA TRP A 192 -44.53 16.98 58.14
C TRP A 192 -43.11 17.36 57.79
#